data_c2131e72c0de869e40574d67e2024011
#
_entry.id   c2131e72c0de869e40574d67e2024011
#
_cell.length_a   1.000
_cell.length_b   1.000
_cell.length_c   1.000
_cell.angle_alpha   90.00
_cell.angle_beta   90.00
_cell.angle_gamma   90.00
#
_symmetry.space_group_name_H-M   'P 1'
#
loop_
_entity.id
_entity.type
_entity.pdbx_description
1 polymer ?
#
loop_
_entity_poly.entity_id
_entity_poly.type
_entity_poly.pdbx_seq_one_letter_code
_entity_poly.pdbx_strand_id
1 'polypeptide(L)'
;MPYLLDGDNLVGAALGRRGEAERDALVSEIAGRLRLTKARVVLYFDGPGRGSSLGNLTVRFSGASSADDAIVREIAASPRAQETTVVTADRELSRRARDAGAKVVTPAEFWGRFGAEAKKGDARPEEKPVDVEDWLRWFGEKGDRED
;
A
#
# COMPACT_ATOMS: atom_id res chain seq x y z
N MET A 1 7.37 9.35 -9.07
CA MET A 1 7.91 8.61 -7.92
C MET A 1 7.00 7.46 -7.58
N PRO A 2 7.47 6.27 -7.77
CA PRO A 2 6.63 5.12 -7.49
C PRO A 2 6.64 4.77 -6.01
N TYR A 3 5.51 4.25 -5.58
CA TYR A 3 5.38 3.71 -4.24
C TYR A 3 5.22 2.20 -4.38
N LEU A 4 5.99 1.45 -3.62
CA LEU A 4 5.87 0.00 -3.61
C LEU A 4 5.26 -0.40 -2.27
N LEU A 5 4.12 -1.04 -2.32
CA LEU A 5 3.36 -1.36 -1.12
C LEU A 5 3.37 -2.86 -0.87
N ASP A 6 3.64 -3.22 0.38
CA ASP A 6 3.55 -4.59 0.84
C ASP A 6 2.08 -4.82 1.18
N GLY A 7 1.33 -5.32 0.22
CA GLY A 7 -0.12 -5.40 0.35
C GLY A 7 -0.60 -6.25 1.50
N ASP A 8 0.01 -7.41 1.70
CA ASP A 8 -0.42 -8.28 2.78
C ASP A 8 -0.09 -7.70 4.14
N ASN A 9 0.99 -6.96 4.23
CA ASN A 9 1.32 -6.28 5.47
C ASN A 9 0.27 -5.21 5.76
N LEU A 10 -0.13 -4.46 4.75
CA LEU A 10 -1.15 -3.44 4.92
C LEU A 10 -2.48 -4.03 5.32
N VAL A 11 -2.89 -5.09 4.63
CA VAL A 11 -4.15 -5.73 4.95
C VAL A 11 -4.09 -6.38 6.32
N GLY A 12 -3.01 -7.06 6.62
CA GLY A 12 -2.87 -7.72 7.91
C GLY A 12 -2.88 -6.74 9.05
N ALA A 13 -2.18 -5.63 8.88
CA ALA A 13 -2.11 -4.64 9.94
C ALA A 13 -3.47 -4.00 10.18
N ALA A 14 -4.24 -3.84 9.12
CA ALA A 14 -5.52 -3.17 9.22
C ALA A 14 -6.64 -4.09 9.71
N LEU A 15 -6.70 -5.28 9.12
CA LEU A 15 -7.84 -6.14 9.35
C LEU A 15 -7.52 -7.40 10.13
N GLY A 16 -6.28 -7.69 10.34
CA GLY A 16 -5.89 -8.87 11.07
C GLY A 16 -5.98 -10.14 10.28
N ARG A 17 -6.33 -10.07 9.02
CA ARG A 17 -6.39 -11.26 8.19
C ARG A 17 -6.12 -10.86 6.74
N ARG A 18 -5.80 -11.84 5.93
CA ARG A 18 -5.32 -11.59 4.59
C ARG A 18 -6.04 -12.41 3.54
N GLY A 19 -7.34 -12.37 3.56
CA GLY A 19 -8.11 -13.10 2.58
C GLY A 19 -8.19 -12.37 1.26
N GLU A 20 -8.75 -13.04 0.28
CA GLU A 20 -8.91 -12.47 -1.04
C GLU A 20 -9.83 -11.25 -1.02
N ALA A 21 -10.88 -11.32 -0.22
CA ALA A 21 -11.79 -10.20 -0.11
C ALA A 21 -11.10 -8.97 0.46
N GLU A 22 -10.21 -9.19 1.42
CA GLU A 22 -9.47 -8.09 2.03
C GLU A 22 -8.49 -7.50 1.04
N ARG A 23 -7.87 -8.33 0.23
CA ARG A 23 -6.96 -7.83 -0.79
C ARG A 23 -7.72 -7.02 -1.82
N ASP A 24 -8.87 -7.50 -2.25
CA ASP A 24 -9.68 -6.78 -3.22
C ASP A 24 -10.14 -5.43 -2.66
N ALA A 25 -10.49 -5.40 -1.39
CA ALA A 25 -10.92 -4.17 -0.75
C ALA A 25 -9.77 -3.16 -0.74
N LEU A 26 -8.56 -3.64 -0.46
CA LEU A 26 -7.41 -2.76 -0.45
C LEU A 26 -7.15 -2.20 -1.84
N VAL A 27 -7.24 -3.03 -2.85
CA VAL A 27 -7.02 -2.60 -4.22
C VAL A 27 -8.02 -1.51 -4.59
N SER A 28 -9.28 -1.72 -4.27
CA SER A 28 -10.32 -0.74 -4.59
C SER A 28 -10.09 0.57 -3.86
N GLU A 29 -9.70 0.49 -2.61
CA GLU A 29 -9.49 1.68 -1.82
C GLU A 29 -8.34 2.50 -2.39
N ILE A 30 -7.24 1.85 -2.70
CA ILE A 30 -6.08 2.56 -3.22
C ILE A 30 -6.38 3.13 -4.59
N ALA A 31 -7.02 2.34 -5.45
CA ALA A 31 -7.35 2.83 -6.78
C ALA A 31 -8.21 4.08 -6.70
N GLY A 32 -9.16 4.08 -5.78
CA GLY A 32 -10.02 5.24 -5.64
C GLY A 32 -9.26 6.48 -5.20
N ARG A 33 -8.32 6.31 -4.28
CA ARG A 33 -7.56 7.45 -3.80
C ARG A 33 -6.59 7.98 -4.83
N LEU A 34 -6.14 7.13 -5.73
CA LEU A 34 -5.16 7.56 -6.72
C LEU A 34 -5.78 8.28 -7.90
N ARG A 35 -7.10 8.26 -8.00
CA ARG A 35 -7.74 8.85 -9.16
C ARG A 35 -7.45 10.32 -9.35
N LEU A 36 -7.18 11.02 -8.25
CA LEU A 36 -6.94 12.44 -8.32
C LEU A 36 -5.47 12.81 -8.21
N THR A 37 -4.59 11.84 -8.34
CA THR A 37 -3.17 12.12 -8.22
C THR A 37 -2.45 11.54 -9.40
N LYS A 38 -1.18 11.90 -9.53
CA LYS A 38 -0.32 11.34 -10.54
C LYS A 38 0.67 10.36 -9.96
N ALA A 39 0.51 10.03 -8.71
CA ALA A 39 1.41 9.08 -8.07
C ALA A 39 1.19 7.70 -8.63
N ARG A 40 2.25 6.92 -8.72
CA ARG A 40 2.18 5.57 -9.21
C ARG A 40 2.39 4.63 -8.06
N VAL A 41 1.58 3.61 -7.98
CA VAL A 41 1.64 2.67 -6.88
C VAL A 41 1.69 1.26 -7.44
N VAL A 42 2.60 0.46 -6.92
CA VAL A 42 2.67 -0.95 -7.24
C VAL A 42 2.40 -1.70 -5.95
N LEU A 43 1.37 -2.52 -5.96
CA LEU A 43 0.93 -3.23 -4.78
C LEU A 43 1.32 -4.68 -4.93
N TYR A 44 2.03 -5.22 -3.96
CA TYR A 44 2.53 -6.58 -4.02
C TYR A 44 1.80 -7.46 -3.02
N PHE A 45 1.39 -8.63 -3.47
CA PHE A 45 0.82 -9.64 -2.59
C PHE A 45 1.66 -10.90 -2.68
N ASP A 46 1.69 -11.65 -1.61
CA ASP A 46 2.40 -12.93 -1.59
C ASP A 46 1.66 -13.97 -2.40
N GLY A 47 2.41 -14.87 -2.97
CA GLY A 47 1.85 -16.08 -3.56
C GLY A 47 1.50 -15.93 -5.02
N PRO A 48 0.81 -16.94 -5.54
CA PRO A 48 0.45 -16.93 -6.95
C PRO A 48 -0.75 -16.03 -7.18
N GLY A 49 -0.86 -15.52 -8.37
CA GLY A 49 -1.98 -14.69 -8.74
C GLY A 49 -1.68 -13.97 -10.01
N ARG A 50 -2.70 -13.43 -10.60
CA ARG A 50 -2.56 -12.70 -11.84
C ARG A 50 -2.53 -11.21 -11.55
N GLY A 51 -1.50 -10.55 -11.98
CA GLY A 51 -1.39 -9.12 -11.80
C GLY A 51 -2.39 -8.37 -12.64
N SER A 52 -2.56 -7.11 -12.34
CA SER A 52 -3.47 -6.27 -13.08
C SER A 52 -3.05 -4.82 -12.95
N SER A 53 -3.68 -3.97 -13.73
CA SER A 53 -3.41 -2.54 -13.67
C SER A 53 -4.71 -1.78 -13.74
N LEU A 54 -4.81 -0.75 -12.91
CA LEU A 54 -5.97 0.10 -12.87
C LEU A 54 -5.46 1.53 -12.76
N GLY A 55 -5.41 2.23 -13.87
CA GLY A 55 -4.89 3.59 -13.84
C GLY A 55 -3.47 3.64 -13.32
N ASN A 56 -3.27 4.34 -12.24
CA ASN A 56 -1.94 4.49 -11.65
C ASN A 56 -1.56 3.37 -10.71
N LEU A 57 -2.41 2.39 -10.57
CA LEU A 57 -2.16 1.29 -9.65
C LEU A 57 -1.86 0.02 -10.43
N THR A 58 -0.78 -0.64 -10.08
CA THR A 58 -0.43 -1.94 -10.63
C THR A 58 -0.42 -2.93 -9.48
N VAL A 59 -1.02 -4.08 -9.70
CA VAL A 59 -1.07 -5.13 -8.68
C VAL A 59 -0.22 -6.28 -9.18
N ARG A 60 0.67 -6.77 -8.35
CA ARG A 60 1.55 -7.87 -8.68
C ARG A 60 1.53 -8.92 -7.59
N PHE A 61 1.77 -10.15 -8.00
CA PHE A 61 1.87 -11.24 -7.05
C PHE A 61 3.29 -11.79 -7.13
N SER A 62 3.83 -12.16 -5.99
CA SER A 62 5.22 -12.57 -5.92
C SER A 62 5.49 -13.96 -6.47
N GLY A 63 4.44 -14.77 -6.60
CA GLY A 63 4.63 -16.13 -7.10
C GLY A 63 5.32 -16.98 -6.06
N ALA A 64 6.41 -17.58 -6.44
CA ALA A 64 7.13 -18.50 -5.54
C ALA A 64 7.91 -17.78 -4.47
N SER A 65 8.22 -16.50 -4.67
CA SER A 65 8.96 -15.76 -3.65
C SER A 65 7.98 -14.98 -2.80
N SER A 66 8.49 -14.20 -1.86
CA SER A 66 7.62 -13.39 -1.02
C SER A 66 7.47 -12.00 -1.62
N ALA A 67 6.45 -11.28 -1.17
CA ALA A 67 6.29 -9.90 -1.59
C ALA A 67 7.50 -9.08 -1.18
N ASP A 68 8.04 -9.35 0.00
CA ASP A 68 9.23 -8.66 0.47
C ASP A 68 10.38 -8.82 -0.53
N ASP A 69 10.62 -10.05 -0.94
CA ASP A 69 11.70 -10.31 -1.87
C ASP A 69 11.45 -9.65 -3.21
N ALA A 70 10.19 -9.66 -3.65
CA ALA A 70 9.85 -9.05 -4.93
C ALA A 70 10.10 -7.55 -4.88
N ILE A 71 9.72 -6.92 -3.78
CA ILE A 71 9.92 -5.48 -3.61
C ILE A 71 11.40 -5.15 -3.61
N VAL A 72 12.19 -5.87 -2.83
CA VAL A 72 13.62 -5.59 -2.74
C VAL A 72 14.27 -5.80 -4.11
N ARG A 73 13.86 -6.83 -4.83
CA ARG A 73 14.40 -7.10 -6.14
C ARG A 73 14.08 -5.97 -7.11
N GLU A 74 12.88 -5.44 -7.02
CA GLU A 74 12.48 -4.35 -7.86
C GLU A 74 13.33 -3.11 -7.59
N ILE A 75 13.58 -2.81 -6.32
CA ILE A 75 14.41 -1.67 -5.97
C ILE A 75 15.82 -1.86 -6.48
N ALA A 76 16.36 -3.05 -6.28
CA ALA A 76 17.74 -3.32 -6.67
C ALA A 76 17.92 -3.21 -8.18
N ALA A 77 16.88 -3.50 -8.94
CA ALA A 77 16.95 -3.42 -10.38
C ALA A 77 16.68 -2.02 -10.91
N SER A 78 16.26 -1.12 -10.07
CA SER A 78 15.86 0.20 -10.52
C SER A 78 17.04 1.15 -10.54
N PRO A 79 17.25 1.87 -11.62
CA PRO A 79 18.33 2.87 -11.65
C PRO A 79 17.97 4.10 -10.82
N ARG A 80 16.74 4.18 -10.36
CA ARG A 80 16.29 5.32 -9.57
C ARG A 80 15.75 4.90 -8.24
N ALA A 81 16.49 4.05 -7.56
CA ALA A 81 16.05 3.56 -6.27
C ALA A 81 15.74 4.68 -5.30
N GLN A 82 16.50 5.75 -5.35
CA GLN A 82 16.28 6.86 -4.43
C GLN A 82 14.95 7.53 -4.64
N GLU A 83 14.33 7.34 -5.79
CA GLU A 83 13.04 7.95 -6.06
C GLU A 83 11.90 7.00 -5.75
N THR A 84 12.20 5.83 -5.27
CA THR A 84 11.20 4.83 -4.94
C THR A 84 10.92 4.87 -3.45
N THR A 85 9.66 4.80 -3.09
CA THR A 85 9.28 4.79 -1.69
C THR A 85 8.55 3.48 -1.39
N VAL A 86 8.96 2.81 -0.34
CA VAL A 86 8.34 1.56 0.09
C VAL A 86 7.46 1.87 1.28
N VAL A 87 6.24 1.33 1.28
CA VAL A 87 5.30 1.53 2.35
C VAL A 87 5.15 0.23 3.11
N THR A 88 5.60 0.20 4.33
CA THR A 88 5.51 -1.02 5.13
C THR A 88 5.72 -0.69 6.59
N ALA A 89 5.15 -1.52 7.46
CA ALA A 89 5.43 -1.44 8.88
C ALA A 89 6.40 -2.52 9.29
N ASP A 90 6.79 -3.39 8.37
CA ASP A 90 7.70 -4.49 8.66
C ASP A 90 9.12 -3.94 8.77
N ARG A 91 9.76 -4.15 9.91
CA ARG A 91 11.09 -3.62 10.15
C ARG A 91 12.13 -4.23 9.23
N GLU A 92 12.01 -5.52 8.98
CA GLU A 92 12.98 -6.20 8.15
C GLU A 92 12.92 -5.68 6.72
N LEU A 93 11.72 -5.54 6.19
CA LEU A 93 11.57 -5.01 4.84
C LEU A 93 12.05 -3.56 4.80
N SER A 94 11.75 -2.78 5.84
CA SER A 94 12.22 -1.40 5.89
C SER A 94 13.72 -1.33 5.78
N ARG A 95 14.40 -2.18 6.55
CA ARG A 95 15.85 -2.17 6.55
C ARG A 95 16.39 -2.58 5.18
N ARG A 96 15.81 -3.63 4.60
CA ARG A 96 16.27 -4.10 3.31
C ARG A 96 16.04 -3.06 2.21
N ALA A 97 14.91 -2.38 2.29
CA ALA A 97 14.60 -1.38 1.27
C ALA A 97 15.55 -0.20 1.36
N ARG A 98 15.85 0.24 2.58
CA ARG A 98 16.79 1.33 2.75
C ARG A 98 18.18 0.94 2.30
N ASP A 99 18.59 -0.29 2.60
CA ASP A 99 19.88 -0.77 2.16
C ASP A 99 19.97 -0.78 0.64
N ALA A 100 18.86 -1.01 -0.02
CA ALA A 100 18.84 -1.02 -1.47
C ALA A 100 18.70 0.38 -2.07
N GLY A 101 18.56 1.40 -1.24
CA GLY A 101 18.56 2.78 -1.71
C GLY A 101 17.21 3.45 -1.74
N ALA A 102 16.15 2.79 -1.33
CA ALA A 102 14.82 3.36 -1.39
C ALA A 102 14.50 4.13 -0.12
N LYS A 103 13.45 4.93 -0.19
CA LYS A 103 12.89 5.58 0.98
C LYS A 103 11.82 4.68 1.55
N VAL A 104 11.54 4.83 2.84
CA VAL A 104 10.53 4.01 3.48
C VAL A 104 9.62 4.91 4.28
N VAL A 105 8.31 4.69 4.14
CA VAL A 105 7.34 5.38 4.98
C VAL A 105 6.42 4.33 5.57
N THR A 106 5.73 4.70 6.64
CA THR A 106 4.81 3.79 7.28
C THR A 106 3.48 3.81 6.56
N PRO A 107 2.64 2.79 6.78
CA PRO A 107 1.29 2.82 6.23
C PRO A 107 0.52 4.05 6.65
N ALA A 108 0.67 4.47 7.91
CA ALA A 108 -0.04 5.66 8.37
C ALA A 108 0.38 6.89 7.58
N GLU A 109 1.66 7.02 7.31
CA GLU A 109 2.14 8.15 6.53
C GLU A 109 1.60 8.12 5.11
N PHE A 110 1.54 6.92 4.54
CA PHE A 110 1.00 6.78 3.20
C PHE A 110 -0.47 7.19 3.16
N TRP A 111 -1.25 6.68 4.10
CA TRP A 111 -2.67 7.00 4.15
C TRP A 111 -2.88 8.48 4.45
N GLY A 112 -1.99 9.07 5.21
CA GLY A 112 -2.07 10.50 5.47
C GLY A 112 -1.94 11.29 4.20
N ARG A 113 -1.03 10.90 3.35
CA ARG A 113 -0.81 11.61 2.10
C ARG A 113 -1.98 11.46 1.15
N PHE A 114 -2.48 10.24 0.99
CA PHE A 114 -3.49 9.99 -0.02
C PHE A 114 -4.91 10.06 0.54
N GLY A 115 -5.06 9.79 1.81
CA GLY A 115 -6.34 9.96 2.44
C GLY A 115 -6.71 11.43 2.52
N ALA A 116 -5.76 12.25 2.88
CA ALA A 116 -6.01 13.66 2.97
C ALA A 116 -6.33 14.24 1.60
N GLU A 117 -5.65 13.74 0.59
CA GLU A 117 -5.92 14.17 -0.76
C GLU A 117 -7.33 13.86 -1.17
N ALA A 118 -7.77 12.69 -0.85
CA ALA A 118 -9.08 12.28 -1.22
C ALA A 118 -10.14 13.14 -0.59
N LYS A 119 -9.83 13.73 0.53
CA LYS A 119 -10.77 14.57 1.21
C LYS A 119 -10.40 16.00 1.17
N LYS A 120 -9.75 16.42 0.11
CA LYS A 120 -9.23 17.72 0.07
C LYS A 120 -10.22 18.81 0.36
N GLY A 121 -11.39 18.69 -0.08
CA GLY A 121 -12.35 19.71 0.16
C GLY A 121 -12.69 19.90 1.61
N ASP A 122 -12.53 18.85 2.37
CA ASP A 122 -12.83 18.88 3.76
C ASP A 122 -11.67 18.90 4.66
N ALA A 123 -10.53 18.89 4.11
CA ALA A 123 -9.33 18.74 4.91
C ALA A 123 -9.24 19.81 5.92
N ARG A 124 -8.99 19.47 7.10
CA ARG A 124 -8.78 20.42 8.14
C ARG A 124 -7.52 20.08 8.84
N PRO A 125 -6.79 21.09 9.21
CA PRO A 125 -5.50 20.84 9.81
C PRO A 125 -5.55 19.99 11.05
N GLU A 126 -6.56 20.16 11.83
CA GLU A 126 -6.62 19.41 13.03
C GLU A 126 -7.05 17.99 12.79
N GLU A 127 -7.51 17.74 11.58
CA GLU A 127 -7.86 16.40 11.27
C GLU A 127 -6.63 15.61 11.31
N LYS A 128 -6.56 14.66 12.11
CA LYS A 128 -5.41 13.83 12.12
C LYS A 128 -5.23 13.23 10.80
N PRO A 129 -4.01 13.03 10.39
CA PRO A 129 -3.79 12.30 9.18
C PRO A 129 -4.62 11.05 9.29
N VAL A 130 -5.12 10.62 8.21
CA VAL A 130 -5.89 9.42 8.23
C VAL A 130 -5.04 8.39 8.85
N ASP A 131 -5.48 7.93 9.92
CA ASP A 131 -4.66 7.01 10.59
C ASP A 131 -5.19 5.64 10.30
N VAL A 132 -4.45 4.70 10.75
CA VAL A 132 -4.80 3.33 10.53
C VAL A 132 -6.13 3.03 11.16
N GLU A 133 -6.44 3.69 12.23
CA GLU A 133 -7.68 3.46 12.91
C GLU A 133 -8.91 3.81 12.11
N ASP A 134 -8.88 4.95 11.45
CA ASP A 134 -9.99 5.33 10.60
C ASP A 134 -10.18 4.35 9.47
N TRP A 135 -9.09 3.93 8.90
CA TRP A 135 -9.15 3.01 7.79
C TRP A 135 -9.66 1.66 8.24
N LEU A 136 -9.23 1.23 9.42
CA LEU A 136 -9.69 -0.01 9.99
C LEU A 136 -11.18 0.02 10.21
N ARG A 137 -11.68 1.11 10.72
CA ARG A 137 -13.09 1.22 10.98
C ARG A 137 -13.90 1.11 9.69
N TRP A 138 -13.42 1.77 8.67
CA TRP A 138 -14.10 1.75 7.40
C TRP A 138 -14.16 0.33 6.83
N PHE A 139 -13.05 -0.36 6.84
CA PHE A 139 -13.01 -1.72 6.34
C PHE A 139 -13.78 -2.67 7.24
N GLY A 140 -13.73 -2.43 8.51
CA GLY A 140 -14.44 -3.28 9.44
C GLY A 140 -15.93 -3.23 9.22
N GLU A 141 -16.44 -2.05 8.97
CA GLU A 141 -17.84 -1.90 8.70
C GLU A 141 -18.24 -2.60 7.43
N LYS A 142 -17.44 -2.48 6.42
CA LYS A 142 -17.72 -3.13 5.19
C LYS A 142 -17.68 -4.64 5.35
N GLY A 143 -16.72 -5.10 6.05
CA GLY A 143 -16.60 -6.52 6.29
C GLY A 143 -17.80 -7.06 7.04
N ASP A 144 -18.22 -6.33 8.03
CA ASP A 144 -19.36 -6.76 8.80
C ASP A 144 -20.61 -6.85 7.95
N ARG A 145 -20.77 -5.90 7.08
CA ARG A 145 -21.94 -5.91 6.24
C ARG A 145 -21.99 -7.10 5.32
N GLU A 146 -20.86 -7.59 4.95
CA GLU A 146 -20.83 -8.71 4.07
C GLU A 146 -21.09 -10.01 4.76
N ASP A 147 -20.99 -10.01 6.04
CA ASP A 147 -21.31 -11.19 6.78
C ASP A 147 -22.80 -11.38 6.87
#